data_137510f22625c2830eb822fdf1eef79f
#
_entry.id   137510f22625c2830eb822fdf1eef79f
#
_cell.length_a   1.000
_cell.length_b   1.000
_cell.length_c   1.000
_cell.angle_alpha   90.00
_cell.angle_beta   90.00
_cell.angle_gamma   90.00
#
_symmetry.space_group_name_H-M   'P 1'
#
loop_
_entity.id
_entity.type
_entity.pdbx_description
1 polymer ?
#
loop_
_entity_poly.entity_id
_entity_poly.type
_entity_poly.pdbx_seq_one_letter_code
_entity_poly.pdbx_strand_id
1 'polypeptide(L)'
;FGALIIICQALGLDSNGFFTVIAFGYVLTATWAMKKYVPTSPYLGFLFLVSSLFFLNFGLNGLRNELACHMILLAMAFLMEDKRIIAGIIAFMALGVHRSTMLPIAAVIAAITVLRDPKYAFYIWLASIPLSLATGNMFMGFVSGLGVDDRMAAYAGGHGHESMFSKTGFRWDFLIYSAMPIAIYWYACIKKHLRDGWYNVIATTYMLSNAAWVMLIRIEYSNRFAYLSWFLIPVMMVYPLCNMKAWGSSQDKIAGIVLAAYLLLTIFLQIAVWHA
;
A
#
# COMPACT_ATOMS: atom_id res chain seq x y z
N PHE A 1 0.05 15.98 -11.54
CA PHE A 1 0.07 16.74 -10.27
C PHE A 1 0.20 18.24 -10.50
N GLY A 2 1.04 18.69 -11.46
CA GLY A 2 1.19 20.12 -11.81
C GLY A 2 -0.14 20.80 -12.19
N ALA A 3 -1.00 20.12 -12.96
CA ALA A 3 -2.33 20.64 -13.30
C ALA A 3 -3.18 20.93 -12.05
N LEU A 4 -3.09 20.10 -11.01
CA LEU A 4 -3.82 20.31 -9.76
C LEU A 4 -3.32 21.56 -9.02
N ILE A 5 -2.00 21.81 -9.03
CA ILE A 5 -1.41 23.04 -8.48
C ILE A 5 -1.95 24.27 -9.24
N ILE A 6 -1.93 24.24 -10.58
CA ILE A 6 -2.43 25.33 -11.42
C ILE A 6 -3.90 25.63 -11.16
N ILE A 7 -4.74 24.57 -11.02
CA ILE A 7 -6.16 24.72 -10.70
C ILE A 7 -6.34 25.38 -9.33
N CYS A 8 -5.63 24.92 -8.30
CA CYS A 8 -5.72 25.51 -6.97
C CYS A 8 -5.27 26.97 -6.94
N GLN A 9 -4.20 27.31 -7.67
CA GLN A 9 -3.74 28.69 -7.83
C GLN A 9 -4.78 29.57 -8.56
N ALA A 10 -5.39 29.06 -9.64
CA ALA A 10 -6.44 29.75 -10.36
C ALA A 10 -7.70 30.01 -9.50
N LEU A 11 -7.94 29.14 -8.50
CA LEU A 11 -9.01 29.31 -7.50
C LEU A 11 -8.62 30.22 -6.33
N GLY A 12 -7.42 30.82 -6.37
CA GLY A 12 -6.92 31.71 -5.32
C GLY A 12 -6.52 31.00 -4.02
N LEU A 13 -6.30 29.68 -4.07
CA LEU A 13 -5.89 28.93 -2.88
C LEU A 13 -4.39 29.12 -2.62
N ASP A 14 -4.06 29.42 -1.36
CA ASP A 14 -2.69 29.43 -0.87
C ASP A 14 -2.15 28.00 -0.63
N SER A 15 -0.95 27.89 -0.08
CA SER A 15 -0.34 26.59 0.24
C SER A 15 -1.21 25.75 1.20
N ASN A 16 -1.84 26.37 2.21
CA ASN A 16 -2.68 25.66 3.16
C ASN A 16 -3.97 25.18 2.48
N GLY A 17 -4.57 25.99 1.65
CA GLY A 17 -5.72 25.61 0.82
C GLY A 17 -5.39 24.43 -0.10
N PHE A 18 -4.23 24.46 -0.76
CA PHE A 18 -3.75 23.35 -1.58
C PHE A 18 -3.59 22.06 -0.76
N PHE A 19 -2.89 22.09 0.39
CA PHE A 19 -2.75 20.93 1.26
C PHE A 19 -4.08 20.40 1.75
N THR A 20 -5.02 21.29 2.06
CA THR A 20 -6.39 20.92 2.46
C THR A 20 -7.11 20.15 1.34
N VAL A 21 -7.04 20.63 0.10
CA VAL A 21 -7.63 19.95 -1.08
C VAL A 21 -7.03 18.54 -1.25
N ILE A 22 -5.72 18.40 -1.13
CA ILE A 22 -5.04 17.10 -1.23
C ILE A 22 -5.47 16.17 -0.09
N ALA A 23 -5.50 16.67 1.15
CA ALA A 23 -5.90 15.90 2.32
C ALA A 23 -7.34 15.38 2.19
N PHE A 24 -8.29 16.24 1.81
CA PHE A 24 -9.65 15.81 1.49
C PHE A 24 -9.67 14.81 0.33
N GLY A 25 -8.91 15.07 -0.71
CA GLY A 25 -8.84 14.19 -1.89
C GLY A 25 -8.45 12.77 -1.52
N TYR A 26 -7.38 12.55 -0.77
CA TYR A 26 -6.95 11.20 -0.42
C TYR A 26 -7.85 10.54 0.62
N VAL A 27 -8.31 11.28 1.65
CA VAL A 27 -9.20 10.73 2.69
C VAL A 27 -10.54 10.31 2.09
N LEU A 28 -11.15 11.17 1.27
CA LEU A 28 -12.42 10.83 0.60
C LEU A 28 -12.27 9.66 -0.36
N THR A 29 -11.20 9.62 -1.14
CA THR A 29 -10.91 8.53 -2.09
C THR A 29 -10.74 7.20 -1.35
N ALA A 30 -9.95 7.20 -0.28
CA ALA A 30 -9.72 6.03 0.57
C ALA A 30 -11.00 5.55 1.26
N THR A 31 -11.77 6.48 1.84
CA THR A 31 -13.04 6.16 2.53
C THR A 31 -14.08 5.61 1.53
N TRP A 32 -14.15 6.19 0.35
CA TRP A 32 -15.05 5.70 -0.71
C TRP A 32 -14.66 4.29 -1.17
N ALA A 33 -13.36 4.04 -1.33
CA ALA A 33 -12.88 2.69 -1.64
C ALA A 33 -13.26 1.69 -0.53
N MET A 34 -13.03 2.05 0.76
CA MET A 34 -13.40 1.18 1.89
C MET A 34 -14.89 0.87 1.95
N LYS A 35 -15.75 1.85 1.67
CA LYS A 35 -17.20 1.64 1.57
C LYS A 35 -17.58 0.61 0.50
N LYS A 36 -16.79 0.51 -0.58
CA LYS A 36 -17.00 -0.51 -1.63
C LYS A 36 -16.46 -1.88 -1.24
N TYR A 37 -15.30 -1.93 -0.58
CA TYR A 37 -14.71 -3.19 -0.14
C TYR A 37 -15.48 -3.86 0.98
N VAL A 38 -16.02 -3.09 1.93
CA VAL A 38 -16.73 -3.60 3.12
C VAL A 38 -18.05 -2.86 3.32
N PRO A 39 -19.04 -3.05 2.41
CA PRO A 39 -20.28 -2.25 2.40
C PRO A 39 -21.13 -2.47 3.64
N THR A 40 -21.01 -3.62 4.30
CA THR A 40 -21.75 -3.94 5.54
C THR A 40 -21.19 -3.23 6.78
N SER A 41 -19.91 -2.84 6.75
CA SER A 41 -19.23 -2.24 7.91
C SER A 41 -18.19 -1.20 7.48
N PRO A 42 -18.58 -0.13 6.74
CA PRO A 42 -17.65 0.84 6.17
C PRO A 42 -16.86 1.61 7.24
N TYR A 43 -17.44 1.82 8.43
CA TYR A 43 -16.76 2.42 9.58
C TYR A 43 -15.59 1.55 10.07
N LEU A 44 -15.73 0.21 10.05
CA LEU A 44 -14.63 -0.68 10.40
C LEU A 44 -13.51 -0.60 9.36
N GLY A 45 -13.86 -0.54 8.07
CA GLY A 45 -12.89 -0.28 7.01
C GLY A 45 -12.13 1.03 7.21
N PHE A 46 -12.82 2.10 7.59
CA PHE A 46 -12.20 3.38 7.91
C PHE A 46 -11.27 3.30 9.14
N LEU A 47 -11.68 2.61 10.19
CA LEU A 47 -10.84 2.41 11.37
C LEU A 47 -9.55 1.66 11.04
N PHE A 48 -9.61 0.59 10.22
CA PHE A 48 -8.40 -0.08 9.73
C PHE A 48 -7.51 0.84 8.91
N LEU A 49 -8.11 1.70 8.09
CA LEU A 49 -7.38 2.66 7.26
C LEU A 49 -6.57 3.65 8.12
N VAL A 50 -7.23 4.33 9.07
CA VAL A 50 -6.57 5.33 9.93
C VAL A 50 -5.62 4.71 10.96
N SER A 51 -5.75 3.40 11.23
CA SER A 51 -4.84 2.64 12.09
C SER A 51 -3.56 2.21 11.36
N SER A 52 -3.43 2.46 10.06
CA SER A 52 -2.23 2.05 9.31
C SER A 52 -1.04 2.96 9.62
N LEU A 53 0.16 2.36 9.64
CA LEU A 53 1.40 2.98 10.11
C LEU A 53 1.71 4.33 9.44
N PHE A 54 1.40 4.45 8.16
CA PHE A 54 1.79 5.61 7.37
C PHE A 54 0.64 6.44 6.81
N PHE A 55 -0.61 6.10 7.11
CA PHE A 55 -1.76 6.82 6.57
C PHE A 55 -1.69 8.33 6.86
N LEU A 56 -1.45 8.70 8.12
CA LEU A 56 -1.31 10.12 8.50
C LEU A 56 0.03 10.71 8.05
N ASN A 57 1.12 9.95 8.15
CA ASN A 57 2.46 10.45 7.84
C ASN A 57 2.64 10.77 6.36
N PHE A 58 2.14 9.93 5.47
CA PHE A 58 2.19 10.17 4.02
C PHE A 58 1.20 11.25 3.59
N GLY A 59 0.08 11.39 4.31
CA GLY A 59 -0.84 12.50 4.14
C GLY A 59 -0.23 13.88 4.46
N LEU A 60 0.90 13.92 5.19
CA LEU A 60 1.66 15.13 5.49
C LEU A 60 2.93 15.26 4.62
N ASN A 61 3.67 14.17 4.44
CA ASN A 61 5.02 14.20 3.84
C ASN A 61 5.12 13.52 2.47
N GLY A 62 4.11 12.73 2.07
CA GLY A 62 4.09 11.95 0.84
C GLY A 62 2.87 12.20 -0.04
N LEU A 63 2.31 13.41 -0.03
CA LEU A 63 1.01 13.79 -0.59
C LEU A 63 0.69 13.19 -1.97
N ARG A 64 1.64 13.25 -2.91
CA ARG A 64 1.44 12.71 -4.26
C ARG A 64 1.30 11.20 -4.24
N ASN A 65 2.16 10.52 -3.47
CA ASN A 65 2.15 9.08 -3.35
C ASN A 65 0.88 8.60 -2.66
N GLU A 66 0.49 9.29 -1.57
CA GLU A 66 -0.73 8.99 -0.79
C GLU A 66 -1.98 9.08 -1.66
N LEU A 67 -2.20 10.24 -2.28
CA LEU A 67 -3.36 10.45 -3.16
C LEU A 67 -3.39 9.42 -4.29
N ALA A 68 -2.27 9.21 -4.97
CA ALA A 68 -2.20 8.30 -6.11
C ALA A 68 -2.45 6.83 -5.71
N CYS A 69 -1.90 6.37 -4.58
CA CYS A 69 -2.13 5.01 -4.07
C CYS A 69 -3.61 4.80 -3.69
N HIS A 70 -4.26 5.79 -3.06
CA HIS A 70 -5.68 5.69 -2.74
C HIS A 70 -6.58 5.78 -3.97
N MET A 71 -6.15 6.47 -5.02
CA MET A 71 -6.82 6.39 -6.33
C MET A 71 -6.72 4.98 -6.92
N ILE A 72 -5.58 4.29 -6.82
CA ILE A 72 -5.47 2.87 -7.23
C ILE A 72 -6.37 1.99 -6.38
N LEU A 73 -6.43 2.22 -5.07
CA LEU A 73 -7.35 1.51 -4.18
C LEU A 73 -8.81 1.63 -4.65
N LEU A 74 -9.22 2.85 -5.00
CA LEU A 74 -10.57 3.12 -5.53
C LEU A 74 -10.77 2.51 -6.92
N ALA A 75 -9.77 2.57 -7.81
CA ALA A 75 -9.82 1.94 -9.13
C ALA A 75 -10.04 0.42 -9.02
N MET A 76 -9.33 -0.26 -8.12
CA MET A 76 -9.53 -1.68 -7.85
C MET A 76 -10.95 -1.96 -7.31
N ALA A 77 -11.49 -1.09 -6.47
CA ALA A 77 -12.86 -1.22 -5.98
C ALA A 77 -13.90 -1.08 -7.10
N PHE A 78 -13.67 -0.23 -8.09
CA PHE A 78 -14.51 -0.14 -9.29
C PHE A 78 -14.33 -1.35 -10.23
N LEU A 79 -13.13 -1.93 -10.31
CA LEU A 79 -12.94 -3.21 -11.02
C LEU A 79 -13.76 -4.33 -10.38
N MET A 80 -13.85 -4.36 -9.05
CA MET A 80 -14.67 -5.33 -8.32
C MET A 80 -16.17 -5.20 -8.66
N GLU A 81 -16.63 -4.00 -9.01
CA GLU A 81 -17.99 -3.72 -9.50
C GLU A 81 -18.14 -3.89 -11.03
N ASP A 82 -17.15 -4.45 -11.73
CA ASP A 82 -17.04 -4.58 -13.19
C ASP A 82 -17.09 -3.24 -13.97
N LYS A 83 -16.83 -2.12 -13.31
CA LYS A 83 -16.78 -0.76 -13.89
C LYS A 83 -15.40 -0.46 -14.47
N ARG A 84 -14.99 -1.25 -15.47
CA ARG A 84 -13.62 -1.26 -16.01
C ARG A 84 -13.18 0.08 -16.58
N ILE A 85 -14.06 0.82 -17.26
CA ILE A 85 -13.74 2.12 -17.86
C ILE A 85 -13.43 3.14 -16.75
N ILE A 86 -14.28 3.20 -15.72
CA ILE A 86 -14.06 4.11 -14.57
C ILE A 86 -12.76 3.76 -13.86
N ALA A 87 -12.52 2.49 -13.62
CA ALA A 87 -11.29 2.01 -13.01
C ALA A 87 -10.05 2.39 -13.84
N GLY A 88 -10.11 2.24 -15.17
CA GLY A 88 -9.05 2.63 -16.08
C GLY A 88 -8.76 4.14 -16.05
N ILE A 89 -9.81 4.97 -16.06
CA ILE A 89 -9.67 6.43 -15.96
C ILE A 89 -9.00 6.82 -14.64
N ILE A 90 -9.46 6.26 -13.51
CA ILE A 90 -8.90 6.58 -12.19
C ILE A 90 -7.44 6.11 -12.11
N ALA A 91 -7.11 4.92 -12.61
CA ALA A 91 -5.74 4.41 -12.63
C ALA A 91 -4.82 5.28 -13.51
N PHE A 92 -5.31 5.75 -14.66
CA PHE A 92 -4.57 6.67 -15.52
C PHE A 92 -4.32 8.03 -14.83
N MET A 93 -5.32 8.57 -14.15
CA MET A 93 -5.17 9.79 -13.35
C MET A 93 -4.16 9.59 -12.21
N ALA A 94 -4.20 8.45 -11.51
CA ALA A 94 -3.25 8.11 -10.46
C ALA A 94 -1.81 8.10 -10.98
N LEU A 95 -1.58 7.53 -12.17
CA LEU A 95 -0.29 7.53 -12.85
C LEU A 95 0.19 8.96 -13.16
N GLY A 96 -0.73 9.86 -13.56
CA GLY A 96 -0.45 11.28 -13.77
C GLY A 96 -0.12 12.05 -12.48
N VAL A 97 -0.64 11.60 -11.34
CA VAL A 97 -0.31 12.18 -10.01
C VAL A 97 1.06 11.70 -9.55
N HIS A 98 1.35 10.40 -9.64
CA HIS A 98 2.61 9.80 -9.20
C HIS A 98 3.00 8.59 -10.04
N ARG A 99 4.10 8.70 -10.80
CA ARG A 99 4.55 7.67 -11.76
C ARG A 99 4.82 6.31 -11.12
N SER A 100 5.29 6.27 -9.88
CA SER A 100 5.58 5.01 -9.20
C SER A 100 4.35 4.10 -9.00
N THR A 101 3.13 4.63 -9.16
CA THR A 101 1.89 3.81 -9.17
C THR A 101 1.82 2.84 -10.35
N MET A 102 2.71 2.99 -11.34
CA MET A 102 2.88 1.97 -12.39
C MET A 102 3.15 0.57 -11.80
N LEU A 103 3.85 0.49 -10.67
CA LEU A 103 4.13 -0.79 -9.98
C LEU A 103 2.85 -1.47 -9.49
N PRO A 104 2.00 -0.87 -8.63
CA PRO A 104 0.76 -1.51 -8.23
C PRO A 104 -0.23 -1.70 -9.38
N ILE A 105 -0.26 -0.83 -10.39
CA ILE A 105 -1.07 -1.03 -11.60
C ILE A 105 -0.64 -2.30 -12.34
N ALA A 106 0.66 -2.49 -12.57
CA ALA A 106 1.20 -3.70 -13.19
C ALA A 106 0.89 -4.95 -12.35
N ALA A 107 0.97 -4.85 -11.02
CA ALA A 107 0.61 -5.94 -10.12
C ALA A 107 -0.89 -6.29 -10.19
N VAL A 108 -1.80 -5.31 -10.28
CA VAL A 108 -3.24 -5.55 -10.51
C VAL A 108 -3.45 -6.27 -11.85
N ILE A 109 -2.85 -5.78 -12.92
CA ILE A 109 -2.96 -6.40 -14.26
C ILE A 109 -2.45 -7.85 -14.20
N ALA A 110 -1.31 -8.10 -13.58
CA ALA A 110 -0.77 -9.45 -13.41
C ALA A 110 -1.72 -10.35 -12.59
N ALA A 111 -2.33 -9.82 -11.53
CA ALA A 111 -3.26 -10.56 -10.68
C ALA A 111 -4.55 -10.99 -11.42
N ILE A 112 -5.07 -10.16 -12.32
CA ILE A 112 -6.30 -10.48 -13.06
C ILE A 112 -6.05 -11.28 -14.34
N THR A 113 -4.82 -11.28 -14.87
CA THR A 113 -4.50 -11.93 -16.15
C THR A 113 -3.69 -13.22 -15.99
N VAL A 114 -2.52 -13.14 -15.38
CA VAL A 114 -1.48 -14.19 -15.37
C VAL A 114 -1.40 -14.92 -14.04
N LEU A 115 -1.33 -14.17 -12.92
CA LEU A 115 -1.10 -14.70 -11.57
C LEU A 115 -2.39 -14.77 -10.76
N ARG A 116 -3.41 -15.47 -11.31
CA ARG A 116 -4.73 -15.60 -10.68
C ARG A 116 -4.72 -16.42 -9.40
N ASP A 117 -3.75 -17.32 -9.23
CA ASP A 117 -3.56 -18.09 -8.00
C ASP A 117 -2.54 -17.36 -7.11
N PRO A 118 -2.94 -16.83 -5.95
CA PRO A 118 -2.08 -16.05 -5.06
C PRO A 118 -0.88 -16.81 -4.51
N LYS A 119 -0.87 -18.16 -4.59
CA LYS A 119 0.27 -18.97 -4.16
C LYS A 119 1.55 -18.61 -4.92
N TYR A 120 1.47 -18.28 -6.20
CA TYR A 120 2.64 -17.87 -6.98
C TYR A 120 3.18 -16.52 -6.52
N ALA A 121 2.29 -15.56 -6.25
CA ALA A 121 2.68 -14.28 -5.67
C ALA A 121 3.29 -14.44 -4.28
N PHE A 122 2.77 -15.37 -3.46
CA PHE A 122 3.35 -15.71 -2.16
C PHE A 122 4.77 -16.27 -2.30
N TYR A 123 5.02 -17.18 -3.25
CA TYR A 123 6.37 -17.71 -3.49
C TYR A 123 7.32 -16.64 -4.02
N ILE A 124 6.86 -15.74 -4.90
CA ILE A 124 7.64 -14.58 -5.38
C ILE A 124 8.01 -13.68 -4.19
N TRP A 125 7.03 -13.37 -3.33
CA TRP A 125 7.27 -12.58 -2.13
C TRP A 125 8.26 -13.25 -1.17
N LEU A 126 8.09 -14.55 -0.91
CA LEU A 126 8.99 -15.30 -0.06
C LEU A 126 10.41 -15.36 -0.62
N ALA A 127 10.56 -15.59 -1.93
CA ALA A 127 11.84 -15.62 -2.62
C ALA A 127 12.53 -14.25 -2.68
N SER A 128 11.78 -13.15 -2.66
CA SER A 128 12.34 -11.79 -2.66
C SER A 128 13.19 -11.50 -1.41
N ILE A 129 12.90 -12.16 -0.28
CA ILE A 129 13.63 -11.95 1.00
C ILE A 129 15.09 -12.43 0.88
N PRO A 130 15.37 -13.73 0.65
CA PRO A 130 16.75 -14.19 0.49
C PRO A 130 17.44 -13.55 -0.73
N LEU A 131 16.71 -13.27 -1.80
CA LEU A 131 17.27 -12.59 -2.96
C LEU A 131 17.74 -11.18 -2.63
N SER A 132 16.94 -10.39 -1.91
CA SER A 132 17.32 -9.06 -1.41
C SER A 132 18.53 -9.13 -0.47
N LEU A 133 18.61 -10.15 0.40
CA LEU A 133 19.76 -10.35 1.27
C LEU A 133 21.04 -10.68 0.48
N ALA A 134 20.93 -11.45 -0.58
CA ALA A 134 22.06 -11.88 -1.42
C ALA A 134 22.55 -10.78 -2.38
N THR A 135 21.62 -10.04 -3.02
CA THR A 135 21.96 -9.05 -4.04
C THR A 135 22.36 -7.68 -3.49
N GLY A 136 22.03 -7.40 -2.22
CA GLY A 136 22.33 -6.10 -1.60
C GLY A 136 21.74 -4.93 -2.41
N ASN A 137 22.58 -3.96 -2.80
CA ASN A 137 22.15 -2.77 -3.56
C ASN A 137 22.21 -2.96 -5.09
N MET A 138 22.60 -4.12 -5.61
CA MET A 138 22.74 -4.34 -7.07
C MET A 138 21.41 -4.13 -7.81
N PHE A 139 20.30 -4.55 -7.22
CA PHE A 139 18.97 -4.38 -7.80
C PHE A 139 18.59 -2.91 -7.97
N MET A 140 19.15 -2.05 -7.14
CA MET A 140 18.95 -0.60 -7.21
C MET A 140 19.45 0.00 -8.53
N GLY A 141 20.63 -0.42 -8.99
CA GLY A 141 21.19 0.03 -10.28
C GLY A 141 20.28 -0.33 -11.47
N PHE A 142 19.64 -1.49 -11.42
CA PHE A 142 18.68 -1.92 -12.45
C PHE A 142 17.42 -1.05 -12.44
N VAL A 143 16.83 -0.80 -11.26
CA VAL A 143 15.57 -0.03 -11.15
C VAL A 143 15.77 1.45 -11.43
N SER A 144 16.93 2.03 -11.06
CA SER A 144 17.27 3.42 -11.41
C SER A 144 17.36 3.64 -12.93
N GLY A 145 17.82 2.62 -13.68
CA GLY A 145 17.84 2.64 -15.15
C GLY A 145 16.46 2.61 -15.81
N LEU A 146 15.40 2.18 -15.08
CA LEU A 146 14.03 2.13 -15.60
C LEU A 146 13.28 3.47 -15.50
N GLY A 147 13.87 4.51 -14.90
CA GLY A 147 13.25 5.85 -14.78
C GLY A 147 11.94 5.88 -13.99
N VAL A 148 11.74 4.93 -13.07
CA VAL A 148 10.49 4.80 -12.29
C VAL A 148 10.31 5.97 -11.32
N ASP A 149 11.40 6.54 -10.80
CA ASP A 149 11.39 7.75 -9.97
C ASP A 149 12.65 8.57 -10.24
N ASP A 150 12.50 9.86 -10.56
CA ASP A 150 13.58 10.80 -10.87
C ASP A 150 14.59 10.97 -9.70
N ARG A 151 14.20 10.56 -8.48
CA ARG A 151 15.02 10.61 -7.27
C ARG A 151 15.80 9.32 -7.00
N MET A 152 15.50 8.23 -7.71
CA MET A 152 16.18 6.94 -7.45
C MET A 152 17.69 7.00 -7.67
N ALA A 153 18.15 7.76 -8.66
CA ALA A 153 19.57 7.98 -8.90
C ALA A 153 20.26 8.67 -7.71
N ALA A 154 19.57 9.60 -7.05
CA ALA A 154 20.08 10.27 -5.85
C ALA A 154 20.15 9.32 -4.64
N TYR A 155 19.18 8.42 -4.50
CA TYR A 155 19.16 7.41 -3.42
C TYR A 155 20.18 6.28 -3.64
N ALA A 156 20.54 5.99 -4.91
CA ALA A 156 21.55 4.99 -5.25
C ALA A 156 22.99 5.48 -5.02
N GLY A 157 23.20 6.80 -5.04
CA GLY A 157 24.54 7.40 -5.01
C GLY A 157 25.27 7.34 -3.67
N GLY A 158 24.65 6.89 -2.59
CA GLY A 158 25.30 6.58 -1.30
C GLY A 158 26.22 7.69 -0.77
N HIS A 159 26.00 8.95 -1.12
CA HIS A 159 26.83 10.05 -0.69
C HIS A 159 26.45 10.51 0.71
N GLY A 160 27.04 9.86 1.73
CA GLY A 160 27.59 10.47 2.95
C GLY A 160 26.73 11.37 3.83
N HIS A 161 25.47 11.58 3.50
CA HIS A 161 24.50 12.14 4.42
C HIS A 161 23.71 10.96 5.00
N GLU A 162 24.27 10.33 6.04
CA GLU A 162 23.43 9.69 7.04
C GLU A 162 22.46 10.78 7.49
N SER A 163 21.36 10.89 6.75
CA SER A 163 20.33 11.87 7.12
C SER A 163 19.81 11.42 8.47
N MET A 164 19.78 12.30 9.45
CA MET A 164 19.20 12.12 10.79
C MET A 164 17.77 11.51 10.76
N PHE A 165 17.22 11.23 9.59
CA PHE A 165 15.83 10.87 9.34
C PHE A 165 15.62 9.52 8.64
N SER A 166 16.67 8.77 8.25
CA SER A 166 16.47 7.47 7.62
C SER A 166 17.46 6.42 8.11
N LYS A 167 16.94 5.32 8.68
CA LYS A 167 17.75 4.14 9.00
C LYS A 167 18.03 3.40 7.69
N THR A 168 19.32 3.17 7.41
CA THR A 168 19.79 2.32 6.29
C THR A 168 19.93 0.87 6.73
N GLY A 169 19.97 -0.05 5.77
CA GLY A 169 20.10 -1.49 6.03
C GLY A 169 18.79 -2.25 5.87
N PHE A 170 18.85 -3.54 6.16
CA PHE A 170 17.67 -4.40 6.00
C PHE A 170 16.66 -4.16 7.12
N ARG A 171 15.49 -3.63 6.80
CA ARG A 171 14.44 -3.22 7.71
C ARG A 171 13.53 -4.39 8.09
N TRP A 172 13.98 -5.19 9.05
CA TRP A 172 13.22 -6.34 9.59
C TRP A 172 11.88 -5.94 10.21
N ASP A 173 11.84 -4.77 10.87
CA ASP A 173 10.63 -4.18 11.44
C ASP A 173 9.55 -3.97 10.39
N PHE A 174 9.91 -3.38 9.26
CA PHE A 174 9.00 -3.16 8.14
C PHE A 174 8.61 -4.46 7.42
N LEU A 175 9.53 -5.42 7.33
CA LEU A 175 9.21 -6.73 6.77
C LEU A 175 8.18 -7.48 7.63
N ILE A 176 8.32 -7.45 8.96
CA ILE A 176 7.36 -8.06 9.89
C ILE A 176 5.99 -7.37 9.76
N TYR A 177 5.97 -6.03 9.70
CA TYR A 177 4.74 -5.28 9.44
C TYR A 177 4.07 -5.70 8.13
N SER A 178 4.85 -5.85 7.06
CA SER A 178 4.37 -6.29 5.74
C SER A 178 3.87 -7.74 5.73
N ALA A 179 4.37 -8.60 6.61
CA ALA A 179 3.97 -10.00 6.67
C ALA A 179 2.59 -10.22 7.32
N MET A 180 2.10 -9.27 8.14
CA MET A 180 0.83 -9.42 8.85
C MET A 180 -0.38 -9.68 7.95
N PRO A 181 -0.65 -8.88 6.88
CA PRO A 181 -1.79 -9.13 6.02
C PRO A 181 -1.65 -10.44 5.24
N ILE A 182 -0.42 -10.91 4.98
CA ILE A 182 -0.15 -12.21 4.35
C ILE A 182 -0.53 -13.35 5.32
N ALA A 183 -0.23 -13.20 6.61
CA ALA A 183 -0.62 -14.18 7.63
C ALA A 183 -2.16 -14.28 7.76
N ILE A 184 -2.88 -13.18 7.69
CA ILE A 184 -4.35 -13.18 7.67
C ILE A 184 -4.89 -13.85 6.41
N TYR A 185 -4.32 -13.55 5.24
CA TYR A 185 -4.65 -14.22 3.99
C TYR A 185 -4.43 -15.73 4.10
N TRP A 186 -3.26 -16.14 4.58
CA TRP A 186 -2.93 -17.56 4.78
C TRP A 186 -3.95 -18.24 5.68
N TYR A 187 -4.29 -17.62 6.82
CA TYR A 187 -5.27 -18.18 7.74
C TYR A 187 -6.65 -18.32 7.10
N ALA A 188 -7.17 -17.29 6.47
CA ALA A 188 -8.50 -17.29 5.87
C ALA A 188 -8.58 -18.23 4.66
N CYS A 189 -7.65 -18.09 3.70
CA CYS A 189 -7.75 -18.77 2.42
C CYS A 189 -7.10 -20.16 2.40
N ILE A 190 -5.97 -20.34 3.11
CA ILE A 190 -5.26 -21.62 3.09
C ILE A 190 -5.74 -22.51 4.23
N LYS A 191 -5.75 -22.01 5.48
CA LYS A 191 -6.12 -22.85 6.65
C LYS A 191 -7.63 -23.07 6.75
N LYS A 192 -8.45 -22.04 6.47
CA LYS A 192 -9.92 -22.13 6.51
C LYS A 192 -10.55 -22.47 5.17
N HIS A 193 -9.75 -22.58 4.08
CA HIS A 193 -10.19 -22.92 2.73
C HIS A 193 -11.27 -21.99 2.18
N LEU A 194 -11.31 -20.74 2.64
CA LEU A 194 -12.24 -19.75 2.13
C LEU A 194 -11.80 -19.29 0.74
N ARG A 195 -12.74 -19.13 -0.17
CA ARG A 195 -12.45 -18.72 -1.55
C ARG A 195 -13.21 -17.44 -1.87
N ASP A 196 -12.47 -16.42 -2.25
CA ASP A 196 -13.01 -15.17 -2.76
C ASP A 196 -12.08 -14.66 -3.87
N GLY A 197 -12.64 -14.50 -5.07
CA GLY A 197 -11.86 -14.12 -6.24
C GLY A 197 -11.23 -12.75 -6.12
N TRP A 198 -11.95 -11.78 -5.54
CA TRP A 198 -11.43 -10.42 -5.38
C TRP A 198 -10.42 -10.32 -4.24
N TYR A 199 -10.63 -11.06 -3.16
CA TYR A 199 -9.60 -11.14 -2.11
C TYR A 199 -8.31 -11.75 -2.64
N ASN A 200 -8.38 -12.72 -3.55
CA ASN A 200 -7.21 -13.25 -4.23
C ASN A 200 -6.51 -12.20 -5.10
N VAL A 201 -7.26 -11.37 -5.83
CA VAL A 201 -6.68 -10.27 -6.62
C VAL A 201 -5.97 -9.25 -5.72
N ILE A 202 -6.63 -8.84 -4.63
CA ILE A 202 -6.06 -7.90 -3.66
C ILE A 202 -4.77 -8.46 -3.06
N ALA A 203 -4.79 -9.73 -2.62
CA ALA A 203 -3.65 -10.41 -2.02
C ALA A 203 -2.48 -10.57 -3.00
N THR A 204 -2.77 -10.97 -4.24
CA THR A 204 -1.75 -11.08 -5.30
C THR A 204 -1.12 -9.72 -5.59
N THR A 205 -1.93 -8.67 -5.77
CA THR A 205 -1.46 -7.31 -6.00
C THR A 205 -0.56 -6.83 -4.86
N TYR A 206 -1.00 -7.06 -3.61
CA TYR A 206 -0.22 -6.73 -2.43
C TYR A 206 1.14 -7.44 -2.43
N MET A 207 1.14 -8.77 -2.55
CA MET A 207 2.36 -9.57 -2.47
C MET A 207 3.36 -9.25 -3.58
N LEU A 208 2.91 -9.01 -4.81
CA LEU A 208 3.78 -8.61 -5.92
C LEU A 208 4.39 -7.22 -5.71
N SER A 209 3.57 -6.24 -5.34
CA SER A 209 4.05 -4.88 -5.07
C SER A 209 5.00 -4.85 -3.87
N ASN A 210 4.71 -5.65 -2.83
CA ASN A 210 5.54 -5.75 -1.64
C ASN A 210 6.84 -6.51 -1.92
N ALA A 211 6.84 -7.56 -2.76
CA ALA A 211 8.05 -8.24 -3.19
C ALA A 211 9.03 -7.29 -3.92
N ALA A 212 8.50 -6.43 -4.79
CA ALA A 212 9.32 -5.40 -5.44
C ALA A 212 9.93 -4.42 -4.43
N TRP A 213 9.17 -4.01 -3.40
CA TRP A 213 9.73 -3.21 -2.32
C TRP A 213 10.77 -3.96 -1.50
N VAL A 214 10.57 -5.24 -1.17
CA VAL A 214 11.57 -6.05 -0.44
C VAL A 214 12.92 -6.07 -1.15
N MET A 215 12.94 -6.05 -2.48
CA MET A 215 14.19 -5.91 -3.25
C MET A 215 14.87 -4.54 -3.05
N LEU A 216 14.12 -3.52 -2.64
CA LEU A 216 14.59 -2.16 -2.38
C LEU A 216 14.64 -1.83 -0.87
N ILE A 217 14.49 -2.79 0.02
CA ILE A 217 14.30 -2.58 1.47
C ILE A 217 15.50 -1.88 2.16
N ARG A 218 16.68 -1.95 1.55
CA ARG A 218 17.94 -1.41 2.10
C ARG A 218 18.22 0.04 1.74
N ILE A 219 17.45 0.60 0.81
CA ILE A 219 17.71 1.97 0.33
C ILE A 219 17.23 3.01 1.34
N GLU A 220 17.83 4.19 1.27
CA GLU A 220 17.31 5.35 1.99
C GLU A 220 15.86 5.63 1.58
N TYR A 221 15.04 6.02 2.55
CA TYR A 221 13.60 6.28 2.33
C TYR A 221 12.84 5.10 1.72
N SER A 222 13.27 3.85 1.97
CA SER A 222 12.61 2.64 1.45
C SER A 222 11.11 2.56 1.79
N ASN A 223 10.67 3.23 2.87
CA ASN A 223 9.27 3.38 3.25
C ASN A 223 8.40 4.03 2.16
N ARG A 224 8.96 4.91 1.31
CA ARG A 224 8.23 5.52 0.19
C ARG A 224 7.86 4.48 -0.87
N PHE A 225 8.73 3.49 -1.08
CA PHE A 225 8.46 2.37 -1.98
C PHE A 225 7.58 1.30 -1.33
N ALA A 226 7.73 1.09 -0.01
CA ALA A 226 6.87 0.21 0.75
C ALA A 226 5.40 0.62 0.62
N TYR A 227 5.13 1.93 0.61
CA TYR A 227 3.78 2.46 0.53
C TYR A 227 3.05 2.08 -0.76
N LEU A 228 3.77 1.81 -1.85
CA LEU A 228 3.19 1.28 -3.10
C LEU A 228 2.54 -0.11 -2.94
N SER A 229 2.68 -0.73 -1.78
CA SER A 229 1.96 -1.94 -1.36
C SER A 229 1.16 -1.73 -0.08
N TRP A 230 1.66 -0.94 0.87
CA TRP A 230 1.08 -0.80 2.21
C TRP A 230 -0.29 -0.13 2.25
N PHE A 231 -0.65 0.66 1.23
CA PHE A 231 -1.99 1.21 1.10
C PHE A 231 -3.07 0.11 0.98
N LEU A 232 -2.68 -1.13 0.63
CA LEU A 232 -3.56 -2.30 0.58
C LEU A 232 -3.70 -3.03 1.92
N ILE A 233 -2.81 -2.80 2.90
CA ILE A 233 -2.84 -3.50 4.20
C ILE A 233 -4.21 -3.39 4.88
N PRO A 234 -4.83 -2.20 5.01
CA PRO A 234 -6.13 -2.08 5.65
C PRO A 234 -7.20 -2.95 5.00
N VAL A 235 -7.25 -2.99 3.66
CA VAL A 235 -8.20 -3.84 2.93
C VAL A 235 -7.88 -5.31 3.11
N MET A 236 -6.61 -5.70 3.00
CA MET A 236 -6.16 -7.07 3.21
C MET A 236 -6.58 -7.62 4.58
N MET A 237 -6.57 -6.76 5.60
CA MET A 237 -6.91 -7.14 6.97
C MET A 237 -8.43 -7.15 7.21
N VAL A 238 -9.15 -6.12 6.76
CA VAL A 238 -10.58 -5.98 7.07
C VAL A 238 -11.49 -6.80 6.15
N TYR A 239 -11.10 -7.03 4.90
CA TYR A 239 -11.94 -7.74 3.92
C TYR A 239 -12.38 -9.12 4.39
N PRO A 240 -11.50 -10.03 4.85
CA PRO A 240 -11.94 -11.35 5.32
C PRO A 240 -12.75 -11.26 6.61
N LEU A 241 -12.52 -10.25 7.44
CA LEU A 241 -13.27 -10.02 8.68
C LEU A 241 -14.72 -9.58 8.41
N CYS A 242 -15.00 -8.90 7.31
CA CYS A 242 -16.35 -8.42 6.99
C CYS A 242 -17.07 -9.30 5.97
N ASN A 243 -16.36 -9.85 4.97
CA ASN A 243 -16.98 -10.48 3.81
C ASN A 243 -16.93 -12.01 3.84
N MET A 244 -15.96 -12.63 4.57
CA MET A 244 -15.68 -14.06 4.40
C MET A 244 -16.14 -14.96 5.56
N LYS A 245 -16.72 -14.43 6.62
CA LYS A 245 -17.25 -15.20 7.79
C LYS A 245 -16.29 -16.30 8.31
N ALA A 246 -14.97 -16.04 8.29
CA ALA A 246 -13.93 -16.99 8.62
C ALA A 246 -14.00 -17.49 10.09
N TRP A 247 -14.61 -16.70 10.97
CA TRP A 247 -14.62 -16.91 12.42
C TRP A 247 -16.02 -17.16 13.01
N GLY A 248 -17.04 -17.35 12.16
CA GLY A 248 -18.41 -17.68 12.59
C GLY A 248 -19.00 -16.65 13.55
N SER A 249 -19.57 -17.09 14.67
CA SER A 249 -20.20 -16.23 15.68
C SER A 249 -19.20 -15.31 16.42
N SER A 250 -17.89 -15.58 16.33
CA SER A 250 -16.85 -14.76 16.95
C SER A 250 -16.30 -13.68 16.04
N GLN A 251 -16.90 -13.48 14.85
CA GLN A 251 -16.40 -12.59 13.81
C GLN A 251 -16.14 -11.16 14.32
N ASP A 252 -17.11 -10.53 14.97
CA ASP A 252 -16.99 -9.16 15.45
C ASP A 252 -15.95 -9.02 16.56
N LYS A 253 -15.90 -10.00 17.47
CA LYS A 253 -14.88 -10.05 18.52
C LYS A 253 -13.47 -10.15 17.93
N ILE A 254 -13.28 -11.01 16.95
CA ILE A 254 -12.00 -11.20 16.28
C ILE A 254 -11.63 -9.94 15.48
N ALA A 255 -12.60 -9.29 14.81
CA ALA A 255 -12.38 -8.03 14.11
C ALA A 255 -11.87 -6.93 15.08
N GLY A 256 -12.49 -6.81 16.25
CA GLY A 256 -12.05 -5.88 17.30
C GLY A 256 -10.65 -6.20 17.83
N ILE A 257 -10.32 -7.48 18.07
CA ILE A 257 -8.99 -7.89 18.52
C ILE A 257 -7.93 -7.60 17.45
N VAL A 258 -8.20 -7.92 16.19
CA VAL A 258 -7.27 -7.68 15.08
C VAL A 258 -7.04 -6.19 14.89
N LEU A 259 -8.09 -5.36 14.94
CA LEU A 259 -7.98 -3.90 14.86
C LEU A 259 -7.15 -3.34 16.02
N ALA A 260 -7.41 -3.76 17.25
CA ALA A 260 -6.66 -3.32 18.42
C ALA A 260 -5.18 -3.71 18.33
N ALA A 261 -4.88 -4.95 17.95
CA ALA A 261 -3.51 -5.43 17.75
C ALA A 261 -2.79 -4.66 16.64
N TYR A 262 -3.49 -4.38 15.54
CA TYR A 262 -2.96 -3.59 14.43
C TYR A 262 -2.63 -2.16 14.85
N LEU A 263 -3.54 -1.50 15.55
CA LEU A 263 -3.34 -0.14 16.08
C LEU A 263 -2.19 -0.09 17.09
N LEU A 264 -2.15 -1.03 18.03
CA LEU A 264 -1.07 -1.10 19.04
C LEU A 264 0.30 -1.31 18.38
N LEU A 265 0.39 -2.21 17.40
CA LEU A 265 1.63 -2.41 16.65
C LEU A 265 2.03 -1.15 15.87
N THR A 266 1.07 -0.47 15.25
CA THR A 266 1.32 0.80 14.54
C THR A 266 1.87 1.88 15.48
N ILE A 267 1.26 2.05 16.66
CA ILE A 267 1.72 2.99 17.69
C ILE A 267 3.12 2.62 18.17
N PHE A 268 3.35 1.33 18.46
CA PHE A 268 4.66 0.84 18.88
C PHE A 268 5.75 1.14 17.83
N LEU A 269 5.49 0.82 16.57
CA LEU A 269 6.45 1.08 15.49
C LEU A 269 6.66 2.59 15.26
N GLN A 270 5.63 3.40 15.39
CA GLN A 270 5.76 4.85 15.32
C GLN A 270 6.69 5.38 16.41
N ILE A 271 6.49 4.98 17.66
CA ILE A 271 7.33 5.40 18.78
C ILE A 271 8.76 4.86 18.59
N ALA A 272 8.94 3.59 18.28
CA ALA A 272 10.24 2.95 18.13
C ALA A 272 11.04 3.45 16.91
N VAL A 273 10.36 3.92 15.86
CA VAL A 273 11.00 4.36 14.61
C VAL A 273 11.28 5.86 14.60
N TRP A 274 10.42 6.67 15.24
CA TRP A 274 10.49 8.13 15.18
C TRP A 274 11.16 8.78 16.39
N HIS A 275 11.32 8.04 17.50
CA HIS A 275 11.99 8.52 18.71
C HIS A 275 13.30 7.77 19.03
N ALA A 276 13.71 6.84 18.19
CA ALA A 276 14.99 6.12 18.24
C ALA A 276 15.93 6.56 17.11
#